data_7c94349486dfe092cb68cddca1ff5248
#
_entry.id   7c94349486dfe092cb68cddca1ff5248
#
_cell.length_a   1.000
_cell.length_b   1.000
_cell.length_c   1.000
_cell.angle_alpha   90.00
_cell.angle_beta   90.00
_cell.angle_gamma   90.00
#
_symmetry.space_group_name_H-M   'P 1'
#
loop_
_entity.id
_entity.type
_entity.pdbx_description
1 polymer ?
#
loop_
_entity_poly.entity_id
_entity_poly.type
_entity_poly.pdbx_seq_one_letter_code
_entity_poly.pdbx_strand_id
1 'polypeptide(L)'
;MDVLSRIAGIILPVFLITAAGYCYARMRGEQVTEDMAGLSRVNVELLSPVLLFSALASKDFDLVANLPLILAGLLISLGSGLLAWPIARVLGYDPRTFVPPMIYNNCGNMGVPLAVLAFGASALSEAVAMFVASTLVYFSVGVWI
;
A
#
# COMPACT_ATOMS: atom_id res chain seq x y z
N MET A 1 -27.78 -9.84 -0.21
CA MET A 1 -26.58 -10.11 0.61
C MET A 1 -26.46 -8.93 1.56
N ASP A 2 -26.44 -9.19 2.84
CA ASP A 2 -26.34 -8.15 3.84
C ASP A 2 -24.99 -7.44 3.76
N VAL A 3 -24.98 -6.14 4.04
CA VAL A 3 -23.75 -5.32 4.04
C VAL A 3 -22.64 -5.98 4.85
N LEU A 4 -23.01 -6.61 5.96
CA LEU A 4 -22.07 -7.33 6.84
C LEU A 4 -21.40 -8.54 6.16
N SER A 5 -22.14 -9.33 5.38
CA SER A 5 -21.60 -10.48 4.66
C SER A 5 -20.65 -10.05 3.54
N ARG A 6 -20.94 -8.92 2.89
CA ARG A 6 -20.07 -8.34 1.87
C ARG A 6 -18.77 -7.82 2.48
N ILE A 7 -18.85 -7.08 3.58
CA ILE A 7 -17.67 -6.59 4.32
C ILE A 7 -16.83 -7.76 4.81
N ALA A 8 -17.46 -8.78 5.38
CA ALA A 8 -16.75 -10.00 5.83
C ALA A 8 -16.03 -10.69 4.67
N GLY A 9 -16.68 -10.83 3.50
CA GLY A 9 -16.09 -11.45 2.31
C GLY A 9 -14.86 -10.69 1.77
N ILE A 10 -14.79 -9.37 1.96
CA ILE A 10 -13.65 -8.55 1.55
C ILE A 10 -12.51 -8.64 2.57
N ILE A 11 -12.83 -8.59 3.86
CA ILE A 11 -11.84 -8.49 4.93
C ILE A 11 -11.28 -9.86 5.33
N LEU A 12 -12.12 -10.91 5.33
CA LEU A 12 -11.74 -12.24 5.79
C LEU A 12 -10.52 -12.83 5.06
N PRO A 13 -10.38 -12.74 3.72
CA PRO A 13 -9.19 -13.22 3.02
C PRO A 13 -7.89 -12.56 3.52
N VAL A 14 -7.93 -11.26 3.81
CA VAL A 14 -6.75 -10.52 4.32
C VAL A 14 -6.35 -11.04 5.70
N PHE A 15 -7.32 -11.24 6.60
CA PHE A 15 -7.06 -11.81 7.92
C PHE A 15 -6.58 -13.25 7.86
N LEU A 16 -7.13 -14.07 6.96
CA LEU A 16 -6.68 -15.45 6.78
C LEU A 16 -5.23 -15.53 6.28
N ILE A 17 -4.86 -14.70 5.31
CA ILE A 17 -3.48 -14.63 4.81
C ILE A 17 -2.53 -14.16 5.93
N THR A 18 -2.94 -13.14 6.69
CA THR A 18 -2.15 -12.63 7.82
C THR A 18 -1.98 -13.70 8.91
N ALA A 19 -3.05 -14.42 9.25
CA ALA A 19 -3.01 -15.52 10.20
C ALA A 19 -2.12 -16.68 9.73
N ALA A 20 -2.20 -17.03 8.44
CA ALA A 20 -1.33 -18.05 7.84
C ALA A 20 0.16 -17.61 7.90
N GLY A 21 0.46 -16.34 7.61
CA GLY A 21 1.80 -15.78 7.76
C GLY A 21 2.29 -15.80 9.21
N TYR A 22 1.42 -15.48 10.16
CA TYR A 22 1.74 -15.58 11.59
C TYR A 22 2.04 -17.02 12.01
N CYS A 23 1.21 -17.98 11.60
CA CYS A 23 1.45 -19.40 11.89
C CYS A 23 2.78 -19.87 11.28
N TYR A 24 3.06 -19.49 10.03
CA TYR A 24 4.33 -19.79 9.38
C TYR A 24 5.52 -19.23 10.15
N ALA A 25 5.44 -17.97 10.58
CA ALA A 25 6.50 -17.33 11.37
C ALA A 25 6.75 -18.06 12.70
N ARG A 26 5.67 -18.50 13.37
CA ARG A 26 5.77 -19.29 14.62
C ARG A 26 6.43 -20.65 14.40
N MET A 27 6.20 -21.28 13.27
CA MET A 27 6.78 -22.59 12.94
C MET A 27 8.27 -22.51 12.57
N ARG A 28 8.68 -21.42 11.90
CA ARG A 28 10.07 -21.23 11.42
C ARG A 28 10.98 -20.58 12.45
N GLY A 29 10.46 -19.92 13.46
CA GLY A 29 11.25 -19.25 14.49
C GLY A 29 12.11 -18.12 13.93
N GLU A 30 13.39 -18.05 14.32
CA GLU A 30 14.31 -16.96 13.92
C GLU A 30 14.63 -16.96 12.41
N GLN A 31 14.55 -18.11 11.75
CA GLN A 31 14.82 -18.23 10.30
C GLN A 31 13.81 -17.44 9.44
N VAL A 32 12.62 -17.14 9.98
CA VAL A 32 11.60 -16.38 9.26
C VAL A 32 12.09 -14.99 8.84
N THR A 33 12.96 -14.38 9.62
CA THR A 33 13.48 -13.03 9.34
C THR A 33 14.33 -13.03 8.05
N GLU A 34 15.16 -14.03 7.86
CA GLU A 34 15.98 -14.18 6.65
C GLU A 34 15.11 -14.56 5.44
N ASP A 35 14.20 -15.52 5.60
CA ASP A 35 13.25 -15.93 4.57
C ASP A 35 12.40 -14.75 4.07
N MET A 36 11.89 -13.95 5.00
CA MET A 36 11.05 -12.79 4.67
C MET A 36 11.84 -11.63 4.07
N ALA A 37 13.10 -11.42 4.49
CA ALA A 37 13.95 -10.40 3.89
C ALA A 37 14.19 -10.69 2.39
N GLY A 38 14.47 -11.95 2.03
CA GLY A 38 14.62 -12.36 0.64
C GLY A 38 13.35 -12.16 -0.18
N LEU A 39 12.20 -12.61 0.34
CA LEU A 39 10.90 -12.43 -0.32
C LEU A 39 10.51 -10.96 -0.48
N SER A 40 10.74 -10.15 0.56
CA SER A 40 10.49 -8.71 0.53
C SER A 40 11.34 -8.02 -0.53
N ARG A 41 12.61 -8.41 -0.65
CA ARG A 41 13.52 -7.87 -1.67
C ARG A 41 13.02 -8.19 -3.08
N VAL A 42 12.67 -9.44 -3.37
CA VAL A 42 12.09 -9.84 -4.67
C VAL A 42 10.80 -9.07 -4.96
N ASN A 43 9.94 -8.90 -3.94
CA ASN A 43 8.70 -8.15 -4.10
C ASN A 43 8.96 -6.68 -4.46
N VAL A 44 9.88 -6.00 -3.77
CA VAL A 44 10.15 -4.57 -3.97
C VAL A 44 10.98 -4.32 -5.24
N GLU A 45 12.03 -5.12 -5.48
CA GLU A 45 12.98 -4.87 -6.57
C GLU A 45 12.48 -5.40 -7.92
N LEU A 46 11.63 -6.44 -7.93
CA LEU A 46 11.18 -7.09 -9.17
C LEU A 46 9.66 -7.03 -9.35
N LEU A 47 8.88 -7.57 -8.41
CA LEU A 47 7.44 -7.73 -8.62
C LEU A 47 6.70 -6.41 -8.64
N SER A 48 7.04 -5.46 -7.75
CA SER A 48 6.38 -4.16 -7.70
C SER A 48 6.63 -3.30 -8.95
N PRO A 49 7.87 -3.17 -9.47
CA PRO A 49 8.10 -2.48 -10.74
C PRO A 49 7.41 -3.16 -11.94
N VAL A 50 7.40 -4.50 -11.99
CA VAL A 50 6.71 -5.24 -13.06
C VAL A 50 5.21 -5.02 -13.00
N LEU A 51 4.60 -5.08 -11.81
CA LEU A 51 3.19 -4.79 -11.60
C LEU A 51 2.86 -3.36 -12.04
N LEU A 52 3.64 -2.38 -11.61
CA LEU A 52 3.45 -0.98 -11.96
C LEU A 52 3.54 -0.76 -13.48
N PHE A 53 4.59 -1.30 -14.11
CA PHE A 53 4.78 -1.20 -15.54
C PHE A 53 3.63 -1.89 -16.33
N SER A 54 3.26 -3.11 -15.94
CA SER A 54 2.17 -3.85 -16.56
C SER A 54 0.84 -3.10 -16.47
N ALA A 55 0.55 -2.50 -15.32
CA ALA A 55 -0.68 -1.77 -15.11
C ALA A 55 -0.71 -0.45 -15.89
N LEU A 56 0.39 0.31 -15.93
CA LEU A 56 0.50 1.55 -16.70
C LEU A 56 0.50 1.30 -18.21
N ALA A 57 1.03 0.17 -18.66
CA ALA A 57 1.06 -0.23 -20.07
C ALA A 57 -0.26 -0.88 -20.52
N SER A 58 -1.19 -1.14 -19.63
CA SER A 58 -2.48 -1.72 -19.98
C SER A 58 -3.32 -0.73 -20.78
N LYS A 59 -4.10 -1.24 -21.73
CA LYS A 59 -5.00 -0.41 -22.55
C LYS A 59 -6.15 0.21 -21.75
N ASP A 60 -6.43 -0.36 -20.58
CA ASP A 60 -7.50 0.08 -19.70
C ASP A 60 -7.05 1.20 -18.73
N PHE A 61 -5.73 1.51 -18.72
CA PHE A 61 -5.20 2.59 -17.88
C PHE A 61 -5.21 3.92 -18.67
N ASP A 62 -6.15 4.77 -18.33
CA ASP A 62 -6.21 6.15 -18.83
C ASP A 62 -5.65 7.11 -17.79
N LEU A 63 -4.49 7.68 -18.06
CA LEU A 63 -3.82 8.63 -17.17
C LEU A 63 -4.67 9.88 -16.92
N VAL A 64 -5.37 10.38 -17.94
CA VAL A 64 -6.18 11.59 -17.84
C VAL A 64 -7.41 11.34 -16.98
N ALA A 65 -8.09 10.22 -17.20
CA ALA A 65 -9.24 9.81 -16.42
C ALA A 65 -8.87 9.55 -14.94
N ASN A 66 -7.68 8.99 -14.69
CA ASN A 66 -7.19 8.69 -13.34
C ASN A 66 -6.46 9.86 -12.65
N LEU A 67 -6.23 10.98 -13.36
CA LEU A 67 -5.52 12.13 -12.80
C LEU A 67 -6.13 12.67 -11.49
N PRO A 68 -7.46 12.79 -11.33
CA PRO A 68 -8.06 13.21 -10.06
C PRO A 68 -7.72 12.27 -8.90
N LEU A 69 -7.68 10.95 -9.14
CA LEU A 69 -7.31 9.95 -8.14
C LEU A 69 -5.83 10.03 -7.76
N ILE A 70 -4.96 10.24 -8.75
CA ILE A 70 -3.52 10.44 -8.52
C ILE A 70 -3.31 11.69 -7.67
N LEU A 71 -3.95 12.79 -8.02
CA LEU A 71 -3.88 14.04 -7.24
C LEU A 71 -4.44 13.87 -5.81
N ALA A 72 -5.55 13.17 -5.66
CA ALA A 72 -6.11 12.84 -4.35
C ALA A 72 -5.14 12.00 -3.51
N GLY A 73 -4.52 10.98 -4.11
CA GLY A 73 -3.49 10.14 -3.47
C GLY A 73 -2.27 10.95 -3.02
N LEU A 74 -1.79 11.86 -3.86
CA LEU A 74 -0.71 12.78 -3.52
C LEU A 74 -1.10 13.70 -2.35
N LEU A 75 -2.29 14.30 -2.41
CA LEU A 75 -2.80 15.18 -1.35
C LEU A 75 -2.96 14.45 -0.03
N ILE A 76 -3.49 13.22 -0.04
CA ILE A 76 -3.64 12.41 1.17
C ILE A 76 -2.28 12.06 1.76
N SER A 77 -1.34 11.57 0.95
CA SER A 77 -0.01 11.17 1.42
C SER A 77 0.78 12.36 1.96
N LEU A 78 0.86 13.46 1.23
CA LEU A 78 1.56 14.66 1.67
C LEU A 78 0.85 15.35 2.83
N GLY A 79 -0.49 15.40 2.79
CA GLY A 79 -1.31 15.98 3.86
C GLY A 79 -1.19 15.23 5.17
N SER A 80 -1.18 13.89 5.13
CA SER A 80 -0.96 13.07 6.35
C SER A 80 0.44 13.31 6.95
N GLY A 81 1.48 13.44 6.12
CA GLY A 81 2.81 13.79 6.58
C GLY A 81 2.89 15.19 7.20
N LEU A 82 2.25 16.16 6.56
CA LEU A 82 2.18 17.54 7.05
C LEU A 82 1.48 17.65 8.40
N LEU A 83 0.42 16.85 8.61
CA LEU A 83 -0.30 16.76 9.89
C LEU A 83 0.48 15.95 10.92
N ALA A 84 1.14 14.87 10.51
CA ALA A 84 1.91 14.02 11.41
C ALA A 84 3.10 14.75 12.05
N TRP A 85 3.70 15.69 11.34
CA TRP A 85 4.87 16.43 11.82
C TRP A 85 4.63 17.24 13.11
N PRO A 86 3.62 18.15 13.18
CA PRO A 86 3.31 18.84 14.41
C PRO A 86 2.80 17.88 15.50
N ILE A 87 2.04 16.83 15.15
CA ILE A 87 1.56 15.82 16.09
C ILE A 87 2.75 15.13 16.75
N ALA A 88 3.75 14.69 15.99
CA ALA A 88 4.95 14.07 16.52
C ALA A 88 5.64 14.98 17.55
N ARG A 89 5.78 16.28 17.23
CA ARG A 89 6.39 17.24 18.14
C ARG A 89 5.61 17.46 19.42
N VAL A 90 4.28 17.57 19.33
CA VAL A 90 3.42 17.74 20.52
C VAL A 90 3.46 16.51 21.41
N LEU A 91 3.52 15.31 20.82
CA LEU A 91 3.60 14.03 21.56
C LEU A 91 5.02 13.67 22.04
N GLY A 92 6.04 14.46 21.69
CA GLY A 92 7.43 14.21 22.07
C GLY A 92 8.12 13.10 21.30
N TYR A 93 7.57 12.69 20.14
CA TYR A 93 8.19 11.72 19.25
C TYR A 93 9.16 12.38 18.28
N ASP A 94 10.19 11.65 17.86
CA ASP A 94 11.07 12.10 16.76
C ASP A 94 10.30 12.10 15.44
N PRO A 95 10.14 13.28 14.79
CA PRO A 95 9.45 13.38 13.51
C PRO A 95 10.05 12.48 12.42
N ARG A 96 11.37 12.26 12.43
CA ARG A 96 12.06 11.39 11.45
C ARG A 96 11.63 9.93 11.55
N THR A 97 11.17 9.50 12.71
CA THR A 97 10.67 8.14 12.92
C THR A 97 9.16 8.06 12.76
N PHE A 98 8.44 9.12 13.19
CA PHE A 98 6.99 9.13 13.23
C PHE A 98 6.33 9.48 11.90
N VAL A 99 6.89 10.43 11.14
CA VAL A 99 6.27 10.97 9.92
C VAL A 99 6.28 9.97 8.76
N PRO A 100 7.39 9.24 8.45
CA PRO A 100 7.42 8.33 7.31
C PRO A 100 6.30 7.29 7.30
N PRO A 101 5.99 6.55 8.38
CA PRO A 101 4.88 5.60 8.39
C PRO A 101 3.50 6.22 8.14
N MET A 102 3.34 7.53 8.39
CA MET A 102 2.09 8.25 8.16
C MET A 102 1.92 8.69 6.70
N ILE A 103 3.03 8.89 5.99
CA ILE A 103 3.04 9.21 4.56
C ILE A 103 2.88 7.94 3.72
N TYR A 104 3.56 6.85 4.13
CA TYR A 104 3.63 5.61 3.36
C TYR A 104 2.48 4.68 3.70
N ASN A 105 1.45 4.76 2.91
CA ASN A 105 0.34 3.81 2.98
C ASN A 105 0.64 2.55 2.16
N ASN A 106 0.09 1.43 2.55
CA ASN A 106 0.28 0.15 1.87
C ASN A 106 -0.70 -0.01 0.70
N CYS A 107 -0.65 0.92 -0.27
CA CYS A 107 -1.53 0.92 -1.43
C CYS A 107 -1.27 -0.27 -2.36
N GLY A 108 -0.01 -0.66 -2.56
CA GLY A 108 0.35 -1.74 -3.47
C GLY A 108 -0.05 -3.12 -2.94
N ASN A 109 0.56 -3.56 -1.85
CA ASN A 109 0.41 -4.94 -1.37
C ASN A 109 -0.95 -5.21 -0.71
N MET A 110 -1.58 -4.22 -0.11
CA MET A 110 -2.91 -4.34 0.50
C MET A 110 -3.99 -3.59 -0.27
N GLY A 111 -3.73 -2.36 -0.70
CA GLY A 111 -4.74 -1.51 -1.30
C GLY A 111 -5.27 -2.07 -2.61
N VAL A 112 -4.40 -2.48 -3.53
CA VAL A 112 -4.82 -3.02 -4.83
C VAL A 112 -5.64 -4.31 -4.68
N PRO A 113 -5.20 -5.36 -3.98
CA PRO A 113 -6.02 -6.54 -3.76
C PRO A 113 -7.35 -6.25 -3.06
N LEU A 114 -7.34 -5.37 -2.07
CA LEU A 114 -8.54 -5.00 -1.33
C LEU A 114 -9.56 -4.26 -2.20
N ALA A 115 -9.09 -3.35 -3.06
CA ALA A 115 -9.94 -2.64 -4.01
C ALA A 115 -10.59 -3.60 -5.01
N VAL A 116 -9.82 -4.55 -5.55
CA VAL A 116 -10.35 -5.58 -6.47
C VAL A 116 -11.37 -6.49 -5.78
N LEU A 117 -11.12 -6.88 -4.53
CA LEU A 117 -12.08 -7.67 -3.74
C LEU A 117 -13.36 -6.90 -3.42
N ALA A 118 -13.26 -5.59 -3.17
CA ALA A 118 -14.39 -4.74 -2.78
C ALA A 118 -15.24 -4.31 -3.97
N PHE A 119 -14.61 -3.94 -5.07
CA PHE A 119 -15.25 -3.27 -6.21
C PHE A 119 -15.20 -4.07 -7.51
N GLY A 120 -14.49 -5.20 -7.52
CA GLY A 120 -14.30 -6.04 -8.70
C GLY A 120 -13.06 -5.69 -9.51
N ALA A 121 -12.80 -6.49 -10.56
CA ALA A 121 -11.63 -6.33 -11.41
C ALA A 121 -11.57 -4.97 -12.16
N SER A 122 -12.72 -4.33 -12.38
CA SER A 122 -12.78 -2.99 -12.98
C SER A 122 -12.10 -1.91 -12.16
N ALA A 123 -12.00 -2.07 -10.84
CA ALA A 123 -11.32 -1.13 -9.95
C ALA A 123 -9.79 -1.23 -9.97
N LEU A 124 -9.23 -2.14 -10.77
CA LEU A 124 -7.76 -2.33 -10.82
C LEU A 124 -7.05 -1.06 -11.33
N SER A 125 -7.60 -0.41 -12.35
CA SER A 125 -7.03 0.82 -12.94
C SER A 125 -6.94 1.94 -11.91
N GLU A 126 -8.02 2.18 -11.17
CA GLU A 126 -8.12 3.21 -10.14
C GLU A 126 -7.21 2.89 -8.93
N ALA A 127 -7.18 1.62 -8.52
CA ALA A 127 -6.30 1.17 -7.43
C ALA A 127 -4.82 1.34 -7.79
N VAL A 128 -4.46 1.07 -9.04
CA VAL A 128 -3.09 1.28 -9.55
C VAL A 128 -2.78 2.77 -9.63
N ALA A 129 -3.72 3.62 -10.02
CA ALA A 129 -3.52 5.08 -10.02
C ALA A 129 -3.15 5.60 -8.61
N MET A 130 -3.84 5.11 -7.57
CA MET A 130 -3.50 5.42 -6.17
C MET A 130 -2.13 4.86 -5.77
N PHE A 131 -1.78 3.67 -6.24
CA PHE A 131 -0.46 3.08 -6.00
C PHE A 131 0.66 3.89 -6.68
N VAL A 132 0.46 4.36 -7.92
CA VAL A 132 1.39 5.27 -8.62
C VAL A 132 1.61 6.54 -7.80
N ALA A 133 0.55 7.18 -7.32
CA ALA A 133 0.65 8.38 -6.50
C ALA A 133 1.50 8.15 -5.24
N SER A 134 1.23 7.05 -4.52
CA SER A 134 1.99 6.68 -3.32
C SER A 134 3.46 6.41 -3.63
N THR A 135 3.74 5.74 -4.74
CA THR A 135 5.10 5.43 -5.19
C THR A 135 5.87 6.69 -5.56
N LEU A 136 5.23 7.66 -6.23
CA LEU A 136 5.84 8.96 -6.53
C LEU A 136 6.23 9.72 -5.27
N VAL A 137 5.37 9.74 -4.25
CA VAL A 137 5.69 10.37 -2.96
C VAL A 137 6.85 9.64 -2.27
N TYR A 138 6.82 8.31 -2.30
CA TYR A 138 7.86 7.47 -1.70
C TYR A 138 9.26 7.78 -2.28
N PHE A 139 9.40 7.80 -3.60
CA PHE A 139 10.68 8.01 -4.27
C PHE A 139 11.09 9.48 -4.42
N SER A 140 10.18 10.43 -4.23
CA SER A 140 10.51 11.88 -4.29
C SER A 140 10.76 12.49 -2.92
N VAL A 141 9.75 12.50 -2.06
CA VAL A 141 9.81 13.14 -0.74
C VAL A 141 10.39 12.20 0.31
N GLY A 142 10.10 10.91 0.19
CA GLY A 142 10.47 9.92 1.18
C GLY A 142 11.95 9.64 1.32
N VAL A 143 12.71 9.91 0.30
CA VAL A 143 14.19 9.76 0.34
C VAL A 143 14.86 10.89 1.16
N TRP A 144 14.13 12.01 1.40
CA TRP A 144 14.67 13.20 2.07
C TRP A 144 14.21 13.34 3.54
N ILE A 145 13.31 12.51 4.00
CA ILE A 145 12.79 12.48 5.38
C ILE A 145 13.49 11.40 6.21
#